data_536de27c9468f591d98b31f3ce8dd32c
#
_entry.id   536de27c9468f591d98b31f3ce8dd32c
#
_cell.length_a   1.000
_cell.length_b   1.000
_cell.length_c   1.000
_cell.angle_alpha   90.00
_cell.angle_beta   90.00
_cell.angle_gamma   90.00
#
_symmetry.space_group_name_H-M   'P 1'
#
loop_
_entity.id
_entity.type
_entity.pdbx_description
1 polymer ?
#
loop_
_entity_poly.entity_id
_entity_poly.type
_entity_poly.pdbx_seq_one_letter_code
_entity_poly.pdbx_strand_id
1 'polypeptide(L)'
;MSSEPDDPTAPVVGVGPHPAPWPRDERLDPDLLAGGDRRNVIDRYRYWRVEAIVADLDLNRSGLHVAIQNWEHDFNIGSIIRTANAFNASGVHIIGRRRWNRRGAMVTDRYLHLHHHEDEGSLFSWLGEWGIEAV
;
A
#
# COMPACT_ATOMS: atom_id res chain seq x y z
N MET A 1 5.00 5.26 26.39
CA MET A 1 5.23 6.00 25.16
C MET A 1 6.62 6.55 25.17
N SER A 2 7.46 6.08 24.30
CA SER A 2 8.79 6.61 24.25
C SER A 2 8.74 7.97 23.59
N SER A 3 9.07 8.96 24.32
CA SER A 3 9.38 10.24 23.76
C SER A 3 10.85 10.22 23.37
N GLU A 4 11.18 9.70 22.23
CA GLU A 4 12.50 10.00 21.69
C GLU A 4 12.58 11.50 21.47
N PRO A 5 13.68 12.15 21.92
CA PRO A 5 13.85 13.55 21.61
C PRO A 5 13.83 13.71 20.10
N ASP A 6 12.90 14.50 19.59
CA ASP A 6 12.86 14.82 18.18
C ASP A 6 14.20 15.40 17.76
N ASP A 7 14.83 14.75 16.80
CA ASP A 7 16.00 15.32 16.16
C ASP A 7 15.55 16.58 15.41
N PRO A 8 16.00 17.78 15.79
CA PRO A 8 15.56 19.00 15.12
C PRO A 8 15.98 19.09 13.65
N THR A 9 16.87 18.20 13.22
CA THR A 9 17.32 18.13 11.83
C THR A 9 16.58 17.07 11.04
N ALA A 10 15.78 16.20 11.70
CA ALA A 10 15.02 15.18 11.03
C ALA A 10 13.82 15.80 10.30
N PRO A 11 13.54 15.35 9.05
CA PRO A 11 12.34 15.82 8.37
C PRO A 11 11.10 15.38 9.13
N VAL A 12 10.17 16.31 9.35
CA VAL A 12 8.87 16.01 9.94
C VAL A 12 8.01 15.34 8.88
N VAL A 13 7.69 14.05 9.11
CA VAL A 13 6.79 13.29 8.23
C VAL A 13 5.36 13.46 8.73
N GLY A 14 4.48 13.84 7.81
CA GLY A 14 3.06 13.93 8.10
C GLY A 14 2.63 15.25 8.72
N VAL A 15 1.44 15.23 9.28
CA VAL A 15 0.77 16.41 9.84
C VAL A 15 0.24 16.07 11.22
N GLY A 16 0.11 17.09 12.07
CA GLY A 16 -0.50 16.96 13.39
C GLY A 16 -2.01 16.82 13.34
N PRO A 17 -2.66 16.83 14.53
CA PRO A 17 -4.11 16.79 14.61
C PRO A 17 -4.76 17.92 13.80
N HIS A 18 -5.91 17.60 13.22
CA HIS A 18 -6.69 18.58 12.46
C HIS A 18 -7.41 19.52 13.43
N PRO A 19 -7.36 20.83 13.21
CA PRO A 19 -8.09 21.76 14.06
C PRO A 19 -9.61 21.56 13.95
N ALA A 20 -10.30 21.80 15.07
CA ALA A 20 -11.75 21.78 15.11
C ALA A 20 -12.32 23.09 14.51
N PRO A 21 -13.52 23.07 13.92
CA PRO A 21 -14.35 21.90 13.65
C PRO A 21 -13.82 21.07 12.48
N TRP A 22 -14.02 19.75 12.55
CA TRP A 22 -13.57 18.87 11.48
C TRP A 22 -14.51 18.94 10.26
N PRO A 23 -13.96 18.82 9.04
CA PRO A 23 -14.77 18.71 7.84
C PRO A 23 -15.69 17.47 7.91
N ARG A 24 -16.89 17.59 7.39
CA ARG A 24 -17.79 16.45 7.23
C ARG A 24 -17.52 15.77 5.92
N ASP A 25 -16.63 14.79 5.94
CA ASP A 25 -16.23 14.05 4.76
C ASP A 25 -16.03 12.59 5.17
N GLU A 26 -16.77 11.68 4.53
CA GLU A 26 -16.73 10.27 4.85
C GLU A 26 -15.37 9.61 4.53
N ARG A 27 -14.55 10.23 3.68
CA ARG A 27 -13.22 9.75 3.39
C ARG A 27 -12.26 9.90 4.56
N LEU A 28 -12.56 10.78 5.49
CA LEU A 28 -11.68 11.11 6.62
C LEU A 28 -11.81 10.08 7.75
N ASP A 29 -10.66 9.79 8.35
CA ASP A 29 -10.57 8.91 9.52
C ASP A 29 -10.53 9.76 10.79
N PRO A 30 -11.53 9.62 11.68
CA PRO A 30 -11.58 10.39 12.92
C PRO A 30 -10.34 10.21 13.80
N ASP A 31 -9.73 9.02 13.80
CA ASP A 31 -8.54 8.76 14.58
C ASP A 31 -7.34 9.57 14.06
N LEU A 32 -7.24 9.72 12.75
CA LEU A 32 -6.21 10.55 12.14
C LEU A 32 -6.45 12.04 12.36
N LEU A 33 -7.71 12.45 12.31
CA LEU A 33 -8.07 13.84 12.61
C LEU A 33 -7.73 14.21 14.05
N ALA A 34 -7.94 13.30 14.99
CA ALA A 34 -7.66 13.52 16.39
C ALA A 34 -6.18 13.44 16.75
N GLY A 35 -5.48 12.48 16.20
CA GLY A 35 -4.10 12.16 16.56
C GLY A 35 -3.03 12.62 15.58
N GLY A 36 -3.43 13.08 14.41
CA GLY A 36 -2.53 13.42 13.33
C GLY A 36 -2.31 12.27 12.36
N ASP A 37 -1.74 12.59 11.20
CA ASP A 37 -1.46 11.64 10.15
C ASP A 37 0.03 11.65 9.81
N ARG A 38 0.74 10.60 10.23
CA ARG A 38 2.18 10.44 10.03
C ARG A 38 2.51 9.49 8.88
N ARG A 39 1.50 9.03 8.15
CA ARG A 39 1.71 8.12 7.01
C ARG A 39 2.44 8.83 5.88
N ASN A 40 3.21 8.05 5.14
CA ASN A 40 3.89 8.57 3.94
C ASN A 40 2.93 8.55 2.75
N VAL A 41 2.00 9.48 2.72
CA VAL A 41 1.03 9.66 1.64
C VAL A 41 1.13 11.09 1.10
N ILE A 42 0.68 11.29 -0.12
CA ILE A 42 0.61 12.64 -0.69
C ILE A 42 -0.42 13.48 0.09
N ASP A 43 -0.26 14.79 0.03
CA ASP A 43 -1.06 15.70 0.84
C ASP A 43 -2.57 15.58 0.59
N ARG A 44 -2.96 15.25 -0.63
CA ARG A 44 -4.36 15.01 -0.99
C ARG A 44 -5.01 13.93 -0.14
N TYR A 45 -4.26 12.93 0.32
CA TYR A 45 -4.76 11.80 1.11
C TYR A 45 -4.65 12.01 2.63
N ARG A 46 -4.20 13.17 3.06
CA ARG A 46 -4.08 13.44 4.49
C ARG A 46 -5.40 13.24 5.19
N TYR A 47 -5.35 12.51 6.29
CA TYR A 47 -6.47 12.12 7.14
C TYR A 47 -7.48 11.16 6.50
N TRP A 48 -7.25 10.70 5.27
CA TRP A 48 -8.18 9.79 4.61
C TRP A 48 -8.08 8.38 5.18
N ARG A 49 -9.22 7.70 5.22
CA ARG A 49 -9.26 6.25 5.47
C ARG A 49 -8.50 5.51 4.38
N VAL A 50 -7.87 4.38 4.76
CA VAL A 50 -7.16 3.55 3.78
C VAL A 50 -8.09 3.13 2.64
N GLU A 51 -9.31 2.71 2.96
CA GLU A 51 -10.30 2.28 1.96
C GLU A 51 -10.62 3.37 0.95
N ALA A 52 -10.70 4.62 1.42
CA ALA A 52 -10.95 5.76 0.55
C ALA A 52 -9.75 6.06 -0.35
N ILE A 53 -8.53 5.91 0.17
CA ILE A 53 -7.31 6.06 -0.63
C ILE A 53 -7.27 4.98 -1.72
N VAL A 54 -7.52 3.74 -1.37
CA VAL A 54 -7.53 2.63 -2.35
C VAL A 54 -8.58 2.87 -3.43
N ALA A 55 -9.78 3.28 -3.04
CA ALA A 55 -10.86 3.56 -4.00
C ALA A 55 -10.47 4.67 -4.98
N ASP A 56 -9.79 5.70 -4.49
CA ASP A 56 -9.32 6.79 -5.35
C ASP A 56 -8.19 6.35 -6.28
N LEU A 57 -7.24 5.58 -5.77
CA LEU A 57 -6.18 5.00 -6.58
C LEU A 57 -6.74 4.08 -7.66
N ASP A 58 -7.79 3.32 -7.35
CA ASP A 58 -8.42 2.38 -8.29
C ASP A 58 -9.00 3.09 -9.52
N LEU A 59 -9.33 4.36 -9.41
CA LEU A 59 -9.83 5.14 -10.55
C LEU A 59 -8.78 5.30 -11.66
N ASN A 60 -7.50 5.20 -11.32
CA ASN A 60 -6.41 5.48 -12.24
C ASN A 60 -5.31 4.42 -12.23
N ARG A 61 -5.64 3.17 -11.89
CA ARG A 61 -4.63 2.11 -11.91
C ARG A 61 -4.06 1.95 -13.31
N SER A 62 -2.74 1.78 -13.39
CA SER A 62 -2.10 1.32 -14.62
C SER A 62 -2.58 -0.11 -14.90
N GLY A 63 -2.65 -0.56 -16.10
CA GLY A 63 -3.06 -1.94 -16.38
C GLY A 63 -2.01 -2.99 -15.97
N LEU A 64 -0.96 -2.60 -15.28
CA LEU A 64 0.16 -3.47 -14.91
C LEU A 64 -0.20 -4.37 -13.73
N HIS A 65 0.07 -5.66 -13.89
CA HIS A 65 0.13 -6.64 -12.80
C HIS A 65 1.54 -7.16 -12.66
N VAL A 66 2.00 -7.32 -11.44
CA VAL A 66 3.33 -7.86 -11.15
C VAL A 66 3.16 -9.19 -10.43
N ALA A 67 3.89 -10.20 -10.84
CA ALA A 67 3.89 -11.52 -10.21
C ALA A 67 5.28 -11.84 -9.67
N ILE A 68 5.35 -12.34 -8.45
CA ILE A 68 6.59 -12.62 -7.75
C ILE A 68 6.52 -14.03 -7.17
N GLN A 69 7.57 -14.83 -7.39
CA GLN A 69 7.71 -16.14 -6.74
C GLN A 69 8.25 -15.97 -5.32
N ASN A 70 7.61 -16.62 -4.37
CA ASN A 70 8.00 -16.59 -2.96
C ASN A 70 8.24 -18.01 -2.44
N TRP A 71 9.24 -18.69 -3.00
CA TRP A 71 9.63 -20.04 -2.60
C TRP A 71 10.77 -20.04 -1.58
N GLU A 72 11.58 -19.02 -1.59
CA GLU A 72 12.70 -18.83 -0.70
C GLU A 72 12.54 -17.51 0.07
N HIS A 73 13.34 -17.30 1.12
CA HIS A 73 13.36 -16.02 1.81
C HIS A 73 13.92 -14.95 0.89
N ASP A 74 13.04 -14.23 0.24
CA ASP A 74 13.41 -13.16 -0.65
C ASP A 74 13.12 -11.81 0.01
N PHE A 75 14.18 -11.04 0.23
CA PHE A 75 14.08 -9.70 0.79
C PHE A 75 13.55 -8.67 -0.22
N ASN A 76 13.51 -9.05 -1.50
CA ASN A 76 13.14 -8.13 -2.57
C ASN A 76 11.63 -7.97 -2.75
N ILE A 77 10.82 -8.85 -2.18
CA ILE A 77 9.36 -8.79 -2.33
C ILE A 77 8.81 -7.46 -1.85
N GLY A 78 9.18 -7.03 -0.65
CA GLY A 78 8.74 -5.75 -0.12
C GLY A 78 9.17 -4.57 -0.99
N SER A 79 10.38 -4.61 -1.51
CA SER A 79 10.91 -3.58 -2.40
C SER A 79 10.14 -3.52 -3.73
N ILE A 80 9.81 -4.68 -4.29
CA ILE A 80 9.01 -4.76 -5.52
C ILE A 80 7.59 -4.23 -5.27
N ILE A 81 7.00 -4.56 -4.13
CA ILE A 81 5.67 -4.05 -3.75
C ILE A 81 5.68 -2.53 -3.65
N ARG A 82 6.72 -1.96 -3.02
CA ARG A 82 6.86 -0.51 -2.94
C ARG A 82 6.97 0.13 -4.33
N THR A 83 7.72 -0.47 -5.22
CA THR A 83 7.85 -0.02 -6.60
C THR A 83 6.54 -0.14 -7.36
N ALA A 84 5.84 -1.27 -7.22
CA ALA A 84 4.53 -1.47 -7.83
C ALA A 84 3.52 -0.40 -7.35
N ASN A 85 3.57 -0.06 -6.08
CA ASN A 85 2.74 1.03 -5.55
C ASN A 85 3.08 2.38 -6.18
N ALA A 86 4.34 2.68 -6.37
CA ALA A 86 4.78 3.93 -7.00
C ALA A 86 4.27 4.06 -8.44
N PHE A 87 4.16 2.95 -9.16
CA PHE A 87 3.61 2.91 -10.52
C PHE A 87 2.09 2.70 -10.57
N ASN A 88 1.44 2.69 -9.42
CA ASN A 88 0.00 2.47 -9.29
C ASN A 88 -0.46 1.19 -10.03
N ALA A 89 0.24 0.10 -9.80
CA ALA A 89 -0.08 -1.19 -10.41
C ALA A 89 -1.50 -1.66 -10.03
N SER A 90 -2.16 -2.34 -10.94
CA SER A 90 -3.50 -2.87 -10.71
C SER A 90 -3.52 -4.04 -9.74
N GLY A 91 -2.44 -4.78 -9.63
CA GLY A 91 -2.33 -5.86 -8.67
C GLY A 91 -0.92 -6.42 -8.57
N VAL A 92 -0.64 -7.03 -7.44
CA VAL A 92 0.60 -7.78 -7.21
C VAL A 92 0.21 -9.20 -6.80
N HIS A 93 0.83 -10.16 -7.45
CA HIS A 93 0.55 -11.59 -7.26
C HIS A 93 1.75 -12.25 -6.62
N ILE A 94 1.54 -12.86 -5.47
CA ILE A 94 2.60 -13.59 -4.76
C ILE A 94 2.35 -15.08 -4.92
N ILE A 95 3.31 -15.79 -5.49
CA ILE A 95 3.22 -17.20 -5.81
C ILE A 95 4.04 -17.99 -4.79
N GLY A 96 3.43 -18.97 -4.14
CA GLY A 96 4.07 -19.86 -3.19
C GLY A 96 3.71 -19.55 -1.75
N ARG A 97 4.68 -19.23 -0.94
CA ARG A 97 4.45 -18.97 0.48
C ARG A 97 3.68 -17.68 0.70
N ARG A 98 2.75 -17.70 1.67
CA ARG A 98 2.00 -16.50 2.05
C ARG A 98 2.84 -15.49 2.83
N ARG A 99 3.79 -15.97 3.61
CA ARG A 99 4.64 -15.14 4.45
C ARG A 99 5.77 -14.52 3.66
N TRP A 100 5.95 -13.24 3.83
CA TRP A 100 7.09 -12.51 3.30
C TRP A 100 7.43 -11.35 4.25
N ASN A 101 8.66 -10.83 4.15
CA ASN A 101 9.10 -9.73 5.00
C ASN A 101 8.50 -8.41 4.50
N ARG A 102 7.59 -7.84 5.27
CA ARG A 102 6.86 -6.62 4.88
C ARG A 102 7.66 -5.33 5.08
N ARG A 103 8.81 -5.38 5.72
CA ARG A 103 9.64 -4.18 5.99
C ARG A 103 9.99 -3.42 4.72
N GLY A 104 10.41 -4.11 3.67
CA GLY A 104 10.81 -3.48 2.43
C GLY A 104 9.68 -2.76 1.71
N ALA A 105 8.44 -3.11 1.99
CA ALA A 105 7.28 -2.45 1.41
C ALA A 105 7.00 -1.08 2.05
N MET A 106 7.51 -0.83 3.25
CA MET A 106 7.28 0.43 3.99
C MET A 106 5.79 0.79 4.07
N VAL A 107 4.96 -0.19 4.43
CA VAL A 107 3.50 -0.15 4.53
C VAL A 107 2.74 0.17 3.24
N THR A 108 3.40 0.24 2.09
CA THR A 108 2.73 0.51 0.81
C THR A 108 1.81 -0.63 0.36
N ASP A 109 2.02 -1.83 0.88
CA ASP A 109 1.16 -2.99 0.63
C ASP A 109 -0.31 -2.73 1.01
N ARG A 110 -0.58 -1.79 1.90
CA ARG A 110 -1.94 -1.39 2.29
C ARG A 110 -2.74 -0.75 1.16
N TYR A 111 -2.06 -0.16 0.19
CA TYR A 111 -2.68 0.60 -0.89
C TYR A 111 -2.78 -0.18 -2.21
N LEU A 112 -2.29 -1.41 -2.21
CA LEU A 112 -2.27 -2.29 -3.37
C LEU A 112 -3.26 -3.45 -3.21
N HIS A 113 -3.68 -4.01 -4.33
CA HIS A 113 -4.41 -5.28 -4.35
C HIS A 113 -3.39 -6.42 -4.42
N LEU A 114 -3.23 -7.13 -3.31
CA LEU A 114 -2.34 -8.29 -3.22
C LEU A 114 -3.14 -9.57 -3.39
N HIS A 115 -2.66 -10.42 -4.27
CA HIS A 115 -3.25 -11.74 -4.54
C HIS A 115 -2.22 -12.81 -4.22
N HIS A 116 -2.67 -13.87 -3.57
CA HIS A 116 -1.82 -15.03 -3.30
C HIS A 116 -2.24 -16.19 -4.18
N HIS A 117 -1.26 -16.86 -4.77
CA HIS A 117 -1.43 -18.08 -5.55
C HIS A 117 -0.50 -19.15 -5.01
N GLU A 118 -1.00 -20.38 -4.87
CA GLU A 118 -0.19 -21.49 -4.36
C GLU A 118 0.90 -21.92 -5.33
N ASP A 119 0.63 -21.79 -6.63
CA ASP A 119 1.56 -22.15 -7.70
C ASP A 119 1.31 -21.31 -8.94
N GLU A 120 2.15 -21.51 -9.95
CA GLU A 120 2.05 -20.79 -11.22
C GLU A 120 0.75 -21.13 -11.97
N GLY A 121 0.29 -22.37 -11.86
CA GLY A 121 -0.97 -22.80 -12.49
C GLY A 121 -2.16 -22.00 -11.97
N SER A 122 -2.21 -21.77 -10.67
CA SER A 122 -3.23 -20.92 -10.05
C SER A 122 -3.18 -19.49 -10.59
N LEU A 123 -1.98 -18.93 -10.73
CA LEU A 123 -1.79 -17.60 -11.30
C LEU A 123 -2.30 -17.55 -12.74
N PHE A 124 -1.91 -18.50 -13.59
CA PHE A 124 -2.31 -18.50 -15.00
C PHE A 124 -3.81 -18.67 -15.17
N SER A 125 -4.45 -19.46 -14.31
CA SER A 125 -5.91 -19.58 -14.29
C SER A 125 -6.57 -18.25 -13.97
N TRP A 126 -6.07 -17.55 -12.98
CA TRP A 126 -6.56 -16.24 -12.60
C TRP A 126 -6.40 -15.21 -13.73
N LEU A 127 -5.22 -15.17 -14.35
CA LEU A 127 -4.95 -14.28 -15.48
C LEU A 127 -5.88 -14.55 -16.66
N GLY A 128 -6.14 -15.82 -16.95
CA GLY A 128 -7.08 -16.22 -18.00
C GLY A 128 -8.50 -15.76 -17.74
N GLU A 129 -8.98 -15.86 -16.51
CA GLU A 129 -10.30 -15.38 -16.11
C GLU A 129 -10.46 -13.87 -16.31
N TRP A 130 -9.42 -13.13 -16.07
CA TRP A 130 -9.42 -11.67 -16.17
C TRP A 130 -8.93 -11.15 -17.53
N GLY A 131 -8.56 -12.03 -18.45
CA GLY A 131 -8.10 -11.64 -19.77
C GLY A 131 -6.76 -10.88 -19.77
N ILE A 132 -5.91 -11.19 -18.82
CA ILE A 132 -4.59 -10.54 -18.68
C ILE A 132 -3.53 -11.43 -19.30
N GLU A 133 -2.73 -10.84 -20.18
CA GLU A 133 -1.64 -11.54 -20.86
C GLU A 133 -0.38 -11.52 -20.02
N ALA A 134 0.24 -12.70 -19.83
CA ALA A 134 1.53 -12.81 -19.15
C ALA A 134 2.66 -12.57 -20.14
N VAL A 135 3.66 -11.82 -19.68
CA VAL A 135 4.85 -11.50 -20.46
C VAL A 135 6.08 -12.11 -19.80
#